data_b2af5b2671d8b9abb95e31d086d300aa
#
_entry.id   b2af5b2671d8b9abb95e31d086d300aa
#
_cell.length_a   1.000
_cell.length_b   1.000
_cell.length_c   1.000
_cell.angle_alpha   90.00
_cell.angle_beta   90.00
_cell.angle_gamma   90.00
#
_symmetry.space_group_name_H-M   'P 1'
#
loop_
_entity.id
_entity.type
_entity.pdbx_description
1 polymer ?
#
loop_
_entity_poly.entity_id
_entity_poly.type
_entity_poly.pdbx_seq_one_letter_code
_entity_poly.pdbx_strand_id
1 'polypeptide(L)'
;MAMPIIPWIGGKRRLADRLIPQFPPHSCYVEVFAGGAALFFMRPPADVEVLNDINGELVNLYRVVKNHLEEFVRQFKFALSSRDVFKWMQETPPHVLTDIQRAARFFYLQQQAFGGKVNGQTWGTATTAPPVNLLRIEENLSAAHLRLSSAYIENMDWYKLMERYDRPHTLFYLDPPYWETEGYGVDFPLSEYERMADLMSRIKGKAILSLNDHPEIRRVFSRFQMDVTGINYTVGGGGKAVERQELIIYSWDKQADPVGLF
;
A
#
# COMPACT_ATOMS: atom_id res chain seq x y z
N MET A 1 12.89 -12.41 1.28
CA MET A 1 11.98 -11.29 1.56
C MET A 1 10.61 -11.65 1.04
N ALA A 2 9.56 -11.29 1.76
CA ALA A 2 8.20 -11.44 1.26
C ALA A 2 7.91 -10.38 0.19
N MET A 3 6.89 -10.63 -0.63
CA MET A 3 6.47 -9.70 -1.68
C MET A 3 5.04 -9.24 -1.42
N PRO A 4 4.66 -8.04 -1.90
CA PRO A 4 3.27 -7.61 -1.87
C PRO A 4 2.35 -8.67 -2.45
N ILE A 5 1.25 -8.95 -1.77
CA ILE A 5 0.36 -10.07 -2.13
C ILE A 5 -0.62 -9.73 -3.25
N ILE A 6 -0.82 -8.45 -3.51
CA ILE A 6 -1.70 -7.95 -4.58
C ILE A 6 -1.03 -6.82 -5.36
N PRO A 7 -1.32 -6.67 -6.65
CA PRO A 7 -1.01 -5.44 -7.36
C PRO A 7 -1.85 -4.29 -6.78
N TRP A 8 -1.26 -3.12 -6.67
CA TRP A 8 -1.91 -1.93 -6.14
C TRP A 8 -1.54 -0.69 -6.94
N ILE A 9 -2.52 0.14 -7.26
CA ILE A 9 -2.27 1.40 -7.96
C ILE A 9 -1.36 2.31 -7.12
N GLY A 10 -0.35 2.90 -7.74
CA GLY A 10 0.62 3.73 -7.02
C GLY A 10 1.59 2.96 -6.11
N GLY A 11 1.56 1.62 -6.13
CA GLY A 11 2.39 0.78 -5.24
C GLY A 11 3.88 1.10 -5.30
N LYS A 12 4.51 1.28 -4.13
CA LYS A 12 5.88 1.79 -3.96
C LYS A 12 7.00 0.76 -4.14
N ARG A 13 6.70 -0.40 -4.73
CA ARG A 13 7.71 -1.44 -4.95
C ARG A 13 8.96 -0.94 -5.68
N ARG A 14 8.78 -0.05 -6.67
CA ARG A 14 9.89 0.52 -7.45
C ARG A 14 10.69 1.58 -6.70
N LEU A 15 10.11 2.15 -5.65
CA LEU A 15 10.76 3.14 -4.79
C LEU A 15 11.39 2.51 -3.55
N ALA A 16 11.07 1.26 -3.22
CA ALA A 16 11.52 0.62 -2.00
C ALA A 16 13.04 0.72 -1.79
N ASP A 17 13.82 0.42 -2.84
CA ASP A 17 15.28 0.46 -2.80
C ASP A 17 15.85 1.88 -2.57
N ARG A 18 15.06 2.92 -2.83
CA ARG A 18 15.44 4.32 -2.58
C ARG A 18 14.91 4.84 -1.25
N LEU A 19 13.72 4.41 -0.84
CA LEU A 19 13.06 4.89 0.39
C LEU A 19 13.57 4.19 1.64
N ILE A 20 13.71 2.86 1.62
CA ILE A 20 14.10 2.07 2.79
C ILE A 20 15.45 2.53 3.38
N PRO A 21 16.50 2.82 2.58
CA PRO A 21 17.77 3.32 3.10
C PRO A 21 17.69 4.68 3.78
N GLN A 22 16.62 5.44 3.57
CA GLN A 22 16.41 6.77 4.15
C GLN A 22 15.63 6.74 5.47
N PHE A 23 15.20 5.55 5.90
CA PHE A 23 14.47 5.42 7.16
C PHE A 23 15.40 5.66 8.35
N PRO A 24 15.05 6.57 9.27
CA PRO A 24 15.80 6.78 10.48
C PRO A 24 15.70 5.54 11.41
N PRO A 25 16.57 5.40 12.41
CA PRO A 25 16.41 4.38 13.44
C PRO A 25 15.02 4.47 14.08
N HIS A 26 14.34 3.33 14.19
CA HIS A 26 13.00 3.21 14.76
C HIS A 26 12.77 1.80 15.29
N SER A 27 11.96 1.66 16.32
CA SER A 27 11.50 0.36 16.83
C SER A 27 10.02 0.09 16.53
N CYS A 28 9.26 1.13 16.19
CA CYS A 28 7.88 1.02 15.73
C CYS A 28 7.75 1.58 14.31
N TYR A 29 7.18 0.78 13.39
CA TYR A 29 6.93 1.16 12.00
C TYR A 29 5.43 1.12 11.70
N VAL A 30 4.89 2.20 11.15
CA VAL A 30 3.46 2.33 10.85
C VAL A 30 3.26 2.73 9.40
N GLU A 31 2.69 1.85 8.57
CA GLU A 31 2.15 2.22 7.25
C GLU A 31 0.71 2.73 7.41
N VAL A 32 0.53 4.03 7.24
CA VAL A 32 -0.74 4.72 7.54
C VAL A 32 -1.77 4.47 6.45
N PHE A 33 -1.34 4.36 5.20
CA PHE A 33 -2.11 4.01 4.01
C PHE A 33 -1.45 2.80 3.37
N ALA A 34 -1.74 1.61 3.89
CA ALA A 34 -0.95 0.43 3.55
C ALA A 34 -1.07 0.02 2.08
N GLY A 35 -2.26 0.13 1.47
CA GLY A 35 -2.47 -0.32 0.11
C GLY A 35 -1.87 -1.72 -0.11
N GLY A 36 -0.98 -1.88 -1.10
CA GLY A 36 -0.25 -3.14 -1.34
C GLY A 36 0.86 -3.43 -0.32
N ALA A 37 1.11 -2.57 0.67
CA ALA A 37 2.11 -2.68 1.74
C ALA A 37 3.52 -3.01 1.22
N ALA A 38 3.93 -2.38 0.13
CA ALA A 38 5.17 -2.73 -0.54
C ALA A 38 6.40 -2.56 0.34
N LEU A 39 6.48 -1.45 1.09
CA LEU A 39 7.63 -1.19 1.95
C LEU A 39 7.66 -2.14 3.14
N PHE A 40 6.51 -2.42 3.77
CA PHE A 40 6.41 -3.39 4.83
C PHE A 40 6.96 -4.77 4.42
N PHE A 41 6.56 -5.28 3.26
CA PHE A 41 7.01 -6.60 2.79
C PHE A 41 8.49 -6.61 2.38
N MET A 42 9.03 -5.50 1.90
CA MET A 42 10.39 -5.44 1.33
C MET A 42 11.47 -4.97 2.31
N ARG A 43 11.09 -4.40 3.45
CA ARG A 43 12.03 -3.94 4.48
C ARG A 43 12.30 -5.01 5.54
N PRO A 44 13.44 -4.93 6.27
CA PRO A 44 13.63 -5.71 7.50
C PRO A 44 12.53 -5.36 8.53
N PRO A 45 12.06 -6.32 9.34
CA PRO A 45 11.05 -6.06 10.36
C PRO A 45 11.57 -5.11 11.45
N ALA A 46 10.64 -4.29 12.00
CA ALA A 46 10.83 -3.56 13.25
C ALA A 46 10.27 -4.39 14.42
N ASP A 47 10.54 -3.98 15.66
CA ASP A 47 10.02 -4.67 16.86
C ASP A 47 8.49 -4.65 16.89
N VAL A 48 7.90 -3.52 16.48
CA VAL A 48 6.45 -3.33 16.36
C VAL A 48 6.13 -2.82 14.95
N GLU A 49 5.16 -3.44 14.30
CA GLU A 49 4.73 -3.03 12.96
C GLU A 49 3.21 -2.95 12.86
N VAL A 50 2.74 -1.91 12.21
CA VAL A 50 1.31 -1.63 12.04
C VAL A 50 1.03 -1.35 10.58
N LEU A 51 0.06 -2.07 10.02
CA LEU A 51 -0.54 -1.80 8.72
C LEU A 51 -1.93 -1.26 8.92
N ASN A 52 -2.23 -0.12 8.34
CA ASN A 52 -3.56 0.47 8.38
C ASN A 52 -4.04 0.84 6.98
N ASP A 53 -5.31 0.64 6.75
CA ASP A 53 -5.98 1.19 5.58
C ASP A 53 -7.45 1.47 5.91
N ILE A 54 -8.03 2.47 5.25
CA ILE A 54 -9.47 2.76 5.38
C ILE A 54 -10.31 1.74 4.58
N ASN A 55 -9.73 1.07 3.58
CA ASN A 55 -10.40 0.07 2.78
C ASN A 55 -10.59 -1.23 3.57
N GLY A 56 -11.80 -1.45 4.08
CA GLY A 56 -12.13 -2.63 4.88
C GLY A 56 -11.98 -3.97 4.14
N GLU A 57 -12.10 -4.02 2.80
CA GLU A 57 -11.89 -5.25 2.03
C GLU A 57 -10.39 -5.60 1.97
N LEU A 58 -9.52 -4.61 1.85
CA LEU A 58 -8.07 -4.78 1.91
C LEU A 58 -7.62 -5.26 3.30
N VAL A 59 -8.12 -4.59 4.34
CA VAL A 59 -7.84 -4.97 5.74
C VAL A 59 -8.31 -6.39 6.03
N ASN A 60 -9.50 -6.76 5.54
CA ASN A 60 -10.01 -8.12 5.65
C ASN A 60 -9.10 -9.13 4.94
N LEU A 61 -8.60 -8.82 3.74
CA LEU A 61 -7.62 -9.66 3.04
C LEU A 61 -6.37 -9.90 3.89
N TYR A 62 -5.75 -8.86 4.45
CA TYR A 62 -4.57 -9.01 5.30
C TYR A 62 -4.84 -9.86 6.54
N ARG A 63 -5.99 -9.65 7.20
CA ARG A 63 -6.41 -10.44 8.38
C ARG A 63 -6.62 -11.91 8.03
N VAL A 64 -7.24 -12.19 6.89
CA VAL A 64 -7.49 -13.57 6.44
C VAL A 64 -6.18 -14.25 6.04
N VAL A 65 -5.30 -13.60 5.30
CA VAL A 65 -3.98 -14.16 4.96
C VAL A 65 -3.15 -14.40 6.23
N LYS A 66 -3.23 -13.50 7.21
CA LYS A 66 -2.54 -13.66 8.51
C LYS A 66 -3.06 -14.85 9.31
N ASN A 67 -4.37 -15.09 9.37
CA ASN A 67 -4.96 -15.99 10.36
C ASN A 67 -5.58 -17.27 9.75
N HIS A 68 -5.91 -17.27 8.44
CA HIS A 68 -6.70 -18.31 7.77
C HIS A 68 -6.14 -18.66 6.39
N LEU A 69 -4.81 -18.74 6.26
CA LEU A 69 -4.16 -18.94 4.96
C LEU A 69 -4.64 -20.21 4.25
N GLU A 70 -4.78 -21.34 4.95
CA GLU A 70 -5.20 -22.60 4.36
C GLU A 70 -6.60 -22.52 3.76
N GLU A 71 -7.58 -21.99 4.52
CA GLU A 71 -8.95 -21.82 4.07
C GLU A 71 -9.04 -20.81 2.93
N PHE A 72 -8.21 -19.77 2.96
CA PHE A 72 -8.10 -18.80 1.87
C PHE A 72 -7.61 -19.47 0.59
N VAL A 73 -6.53 -20.25 0.65
CA VAL A 73 -5.96 -20.96 -0.50
C VAL A 73 -6.98 -21.98 -1.07
N ARG A 74 -7.76 -22.65 -0.23
CA ARG A 74 -8.81 -23.58 -0.66
C ARG A 74 -9.87 -22.94 -1.56
N GLN A 75 -10.13 -21.62 -1.42
CA GLN A 75 -11.09 -20.91 -2.28
C GLN A 75 -10.68 -20.91 -3.75
N PHE A 76 -9.39 -21.13 -4.04
CA PHE A 76 -8.83 -21.09 -5.40
C PHE A 76 -8.59 -22.48 -6.00
N LYS A 77 -8.89 -23.56 -5.29
CA LYS A 77 -8.62 -24.93 -5.75
C LYS A 77 -9.22 -25.24 -7.12
N PHE A 78 -10.37 -24.65 -7.45
CA PHE A 78 -11.07 -24.81 -8.73
C PHE A 78 -11.30 -23.45 -9.44
N ALA A 79 -10.56 -22.42 -9.08
CA ALA A 79 -10.73 -21.10 -9.66
C ALA A 79 -10.20 -21.05 -11.09
N LEU A 80 -10.93 -20.40 -11.97
CA LEU A 80 -10.58 -20.15 -13.35
C LEU A 80 -10.25 -18.67 -13.56
N SER A 81 -9.18 -18.36 -14.28
CA SER A 81 -8.95 -17.02 -14.80
C SER A 81 -9.87 -16.79 -16.00
N SER A 82 -11.05 -16.25 -15.77
CA SER A 82 -12.11 -16.06 -16.77
C SER A 82 -12.77 -14.69 -16.61
N ARG A 83 -13.14 -14.07 -17.74
CA ARG A 83 -13.91 -12.81 -17.76
C ARG A 83 -15.28 -12.97 -17.10
N ASP A 84 -15.94 -14.08 -17.34
CA ASP A 84 -17.26 -14.34 -16.75
C ASP A 84 -17.16 -14.48 -15.23
N VAL A 85 -16.16 -15.22 -14.75
CA VAL A 85 -15.89 -15.33 -13.30
C VAL A 85 -15.55 -13.97 -12.70
N PHE A 86 -14.74 -13.15 -13.39
CA PHE A 86 -14.43 -11.79 -12.95
C PHE A 86 -15.69 -10.94 -12.82
N LYS A 87 -16.56 -10.98 -13.82
CA LYS A 87 -17.84 -10.27 -13.81
C LYS A 87 -18.75 -10.75 -12.66
N TRP A 88 -18.88 -12.06 -12.47
CA TRP A 88 -19.66 -12.61 -11.36
C TRP A 88 -19.11 -12.17 -10.01
N MET A 89 -17.77 -12.17 -9.86
CA MET A 89 -17.14 -11.67 -8.63
C MET A 89 -17.40 -10.18 -8.40
N GLN A 90 -17.46 -9.36 -9.48
CA GLN A 90 -17.85 -7.96 -9.36
C GLN A 90 -19.29 -7.76 -8.92
N GLU A 91 -20.20 -8.55 -9.50
CA GLU A 91 -21.65 -8.49 -9.24
C GLU A 91 -22.02 -9.08 -7.87
N THR A 92 -21.18 -9.93 -7.29
CA THR A 92 -21.44 -10.55 -5.96
C THR A 92 -21.27 -9.52 -4.85
N PRO A 93 -22.30 -9.18 -4.07
CA PRO A 93 -22.19 -8.23 -2.99
C PRO A 93 -21.31 -8.77 -1.85
N PRO A 94 -20.33 -8.00 -1.32
CA PRO A 94 -19.44 -8.47 -0.26
C PRO A 94 -20.17 -8.91 1.02
N HIS A 95 -21.28 -8.26 1.36
CA HIS A 95 -22.00 -8.49 2.61
C HIS A 95 -22.71 -9.85 2.72
N VAL A 96 -22.87 -10.59 1.60
CA VAL A 96 -23.45 -11.94 1.60
C VAL A 96 -22.39 -13.04 1.75
N LEU A 97 -21.11 -12.65 1.81
CA LEU A 97 -19.98 -13.57 1.86
C LEU A 97 -19.38 -13.62 3.26
N THR A 98 -18.81 -14.77 3.63
CA THR A 98 -17.95 -14.86 4.81
C THR A 98 -16.66 -14.07 4.63
N ASP A 99 -15.94 -13.77 5.71
CA ASP A 99 -14.68 -13.00 5.64
C ASP A 99 -13.66 -13.66 4.71
N ILE A 100 -13.55 -14.97 4.72
CA ILE A 100 -12.64 -15.73 3.84
C ILE A 100 -13.07 -15.60 2.37
N GLN A 101 -14.36 -15.75 2.08
CA GLN A 101 -14.89 -15.58 0.72
C GLN A 101 -14.75 -14.15 0.22
N ARG A 102 -14.97 -13.15 1.08
CA ARG A 102 -14.74 -11.72 0.75
C ARG A 102 -13.28 -11.47 0.41
N ALA A 103 -12.37 -12.00 1.23
CA ALA A 103 -10.93 -11.89 0.96
C ALA A 103 -10.55 -12.55 -0.37
N ALA A 104 -11.06 -13.75 -0.65
CA ALA A 104 -10.81 -14.46 -1.91
C ALA A 104 -11.36 -13.71 -3.12
N ARG A 105 -12.58 -13.16 -3.02
CA ARG A 105 -13.19 -12.29 -4.03
C ARG A 105 -12.33 -11.07 -4.30
N PHE A 106 -11.95 -10.34 -3.25
CA PHE A 106 -11.14 -9.12 -3.38
C PHE A 106 -9.78 -9.43 -4.00
N PHE A 107 -9.10 -10.49 -3.54
CA PHE A 107 -7.82 -10.93 -4.09
C PHE A 107 -7.96 -11.30 -5.57
N TYR A 108 -8.97 -12.09 -5.96
CA TYR A 108 -9.22 -12.48 -7.34
C TYR A 108 -9.40 -11.25 -8.26
N LEU A 109 -10.28 -10.34 -7.85
CA LEU A 109 -10.53 -9.11 -8.60
C LEU A 109 -9.26 -8.28 -8.75
N GLN A 110 -8.49 -8.12 -7.68
CA GLN A 110 -7.26 -7.32 -7.68
C GLN A 110 -6.17 -7.93 -8.56
N GLN A 111 -6.04 -9.26 -8.55
CA GLN A 111 -5.06 -9.98 -9.38
C GLN A 111 -5.39 -9.95 -10.88
N GLN A 112 -6.66 -9.86 -11.24
CA GLN A 112 -7.13 -9.87 -12.62
C GLN A 112 -7.42 -8.47 -13.18
N ALA A 113 -7.47 -7.45 -12.31
CA ALA A 113 -7.77 -6.08 -12.72
C ALA A 113 -6.62 -5.43 -13.49
N PHE A 114 -6.96 -4.71 -14.56
CA PHE A 114 -5.99 -3.91 -15.29
C PHE A 114 -5.44 -2.78 -14.41
N GLY A 115 -4.11 -2.70 -14.29
CA GLY A 115 -3.42 -1.62 -13.58
C GLY A 115 -3.57 -1.60 -12.06
N GLY A 116 -4.12 -2.67 -11.45
CA GLY A 116 -4.29 -2.76 -10.00
C GLY A 116 -5.30 -1.75 -9.42
N LYS A 117 -6.26 -1.27 -10.23
CA LYS A 117 -7.30 -0.36 -9.78
C LYS A 117 -8.19 -1.01 -8.72
N VAL A 118 -8.62 -0.21 -7.76
CA VAL A 118 -9.55 -0.64 -6.69
C VAL A 118 -11.00 -0.44 -7.11
N ASN A 119 -11.30 0.67 -7.77
CA ASN A 119 -12.62 1.01 -8.27
C ASN A 119 -12.65 1.04 -9.81
N GLY A 120 -13.81 0.74 -10.39
CA GLY A 120 -13.96 0.72 -11.85
C GLY A 120 -13.04 -0.32 -12.50
N GLN A 121 -12.81 -1.44 -11.83
CA GLN A 121 -11.94 -2.51 -12.29
C GLN A 121 -12.40 -3.05 -13.64
N THR A 122 -11.46 -3.18 -14.57
CA THR A 122 -11.67 -3.85 -15.85
C THR A 122 -10.76 -5.06 -15.94
N TRP A 123 -11.21 -6.09 -16.62
CA TRP A 123 -10.40 -7.28 -16.86
C TRP A 123 -9.12 -6.94 -17.59
N GLY A 124 -7.97 -7.31 -17.00
CA GLY A 124 -6.67 -7.17 -17.62
C GLY A 124 -6.47 -8.20 -18.74
N THR A 125 -6.26 -7.73 -19.97
CA THR A 125 -5.88 -8.63 -21.08
C THR A 125 -4.39 -8.52 -21.31
N ALA A 126 -3.65 -9.59 -21.00
CA ALA A 126 -2.22 -9.69 -21.29
C ALA A 126 -2.02 -10.66 -22.46
N THR A 127 -1.19 -10.25 -23.43
CA THR A 127 -0.77 -11.09 -24.57
C THR A 127 0.69 -11.53 -24.45
N THR A 128 1.42 -11.01 -23.47
CA THR A 128 2.86 -11.22 -23.26
C THR A 128 3.21 -11.94 -21.96
N ALA A 129 2.22 -12.17 -21.11
CA ALA A 129 2.38 -12.89 -19.85
C ALA A 129 1.21 -13.85 -19.62
N PRO A 130 1.44 -15.02 -19.00
CA PRO A 130 0.35 -15.92 -18.63
C PRO A 130 -0.52 -15.26 -17.54
N PRO A 131 -1.79 -15.71 -17.39
CA PRO A 131 -2.63 -15.31 -16.27
C PRO A 131 -2.00 -15.73 -14.95
N VAL A 132 -2.41 -15.08 -13.85
CA VAL A 132 -1.96 -15.47 -12.51
C VAL A 132 -2.27 -16.94 -12.26
N ASN A 133 -1.25 -17.70 -11.87
CA ASN A 133 -1.45 -19.11 -11.53
C ASN A 133 -2.09 -19.21 -10.14
N LEU A 134 -3.40 -19.29 -10.13
CA LEU A 134 -4.19 -19.38 -8.89
C LEU A 134 -3.93 -20.69 -8.11
N LEU A 135 -3.40 -21.73 -8.76
CA LEU A 135 -3.05 -22.98 -8.08
C LEU A 135 -1.74 -22.89 -7.28
N ARG A 136 -0.93 -21.88 -7.52
CA ARG A 136 0.33 -21.64 -6.79
C ARG A 136 0.21 -20.51 -5.77
N ILE A 137 -1.00 -20.14 -5.39
CA ILE A 137 -1.25 -19.05 -4.43
C ILE A 137 -0.57 -19.34 -3.09
N GLU A 138 -0.62 -20.58 -2.60
CA GLU A 138 -0.02 -20.97 -1.32
C GLU A 138 1.48 -20.67 -1.27
N GLU A 139 2.22 -21.05 -2.33
CA GLU A 139 3.66 -20.78 -2.42
C GLU A 139 3.95 -19.28 -2.36
N ASN A 140 3.13 -18.49 -3.05
CA ASN A 140 3.31 -17.04 -3.12
C ASN A 140 2.96 -16.32 -1.80
N LEU A 141 2.01 -16.87 -1.03
CA LEU A 141 1.51 -16.23 0.18
C LEU A 141 2.15 -16.73 1.47
N SER A 142 2.86 -17.87 1.48
CA SER A 142 3.47 -18.42 2.69
C SER A 142 4.46 -17.43 3.34
N ALA A 143 5.32 -16.79 2.54
CA ALA A 143 6.24 -15.78 3.06
C ALA A 143 5.51 -14.52 3.58
N ALA A 144 4.42 -14.12 2.92
CA ALA A 144 3.61 -13.00 3.34
C ALA A 144 2.83 -13.30 4.63
N HIS A 145 2.29 -14.51 4.76
CA HIS A 145 1.64 -15.00 5.98
C HIS A 145 2.59 -14.90 7.19
N LEU A 146 3.80 -15.45 7.06
CA LEU A 146 4.80 -15.37 8.12
C LEU A 146 5.17 -13.91 8.44
N ARG A 147 5.28 -13.06 7.43
CA ARG A 147 5.61 -11.63 7.60
C ARG A 147 4.49 -10.85 8.30
N LEU A 148 3.23 -11.18 8.01
CA LEU A 148 2.06 -10.57 8.64
C LEU A 148 1.81 -11.07 10.07
N SER A 149 2.33 -12.23 10.45
CA SER A 149 2.01 -12.89 11.74
C SER A 149 2.26 -11.99 12.95
N SER A 150 3.31 -11.17 12.93
CA SER A 150 3.69 -10.25 14.00
C SER A 150 3.14 -8.82 13.84
N ALA A 151 2.53 -8.47 12.69
CA ALA A 151 2.03 -7.13 12.45
C ALA A 151 0.64 -6.89 13.07
N TYR A 152 0.42 -5.70 13.60
CA TYR A 152 -0.94 -5.21 13.90
C TYR A 152 -1.60 -4.78 12.61
N ILE A 153 -2.88 -5.12 12.44
CA ILE A 153 -3.68 -4.75 11.27
C ILE A 153 -4.87 -3.94 11.74
N GLU A 154 -4.86 -2.66 11.38
CA GLU A 154 -5.85 -1.67 11.77
C GLU A 154 -6.75 -1.27 10.59
N ASN A 155 -7.96 -0.82 10.89
CA ASN A 155 -8.88 -0.24 9.92
C ASN A 155 -9.42 1.05 10.50
N MET A 156 -8.61 2.09 10.45
CA MET A 156 -8.87 3.36 11.12
C MET A 156 -8.68 4.53 10.16
N ASP A 157 -9.31 5.64 10.51
CA ASP A 157 -8.95 6.95 9.96
C ASP A 157 -7.47 7.26 10.21
N TRP A 158 -6.78 7.76 9.20
CA TRP A 158 -5.34 8.00 9.20
C TRP A 158 -4.87 8.92 10.34
N TYR A 159 -5.66 9.96 10.63
CA TYR A 159 -5.32 10.93 11.67
C TYR A 159 -5.38 10.29 13.05
N LYS A 160 -6.47 9.56 13.34
CA LYS A 160 -6.65 8.84 14.61
C LYS A 160 -5.58 7.77 14.81
N LEU A 161 -5.17 7.11 13.73
CA LEU A 161 -4.08 6.13 13.78
C LEU A 161 -2.77 6.80 14.18
N MET A 162 -2.40 7.90 13.51
CA MET A 162 -1.16 8.61 13.82
C MET A 162 -1.15 9.10 15.27
N GLU A 163 -2.24 9.69 15.77
CA GLU A 163 -2.33 10.09 17.19
C GLU A 163 -2.16 8.91 18.17
N ARG A 164 -2.71 7.73 17.81
CA ARG A 164 -2.63 6.52 18.65
C ARG A 164 -1.21 6.00 18.79
N TYR A 165 -0.46 5.99 17.70
CA TYR A 165 0.87 5.39 17.61
C TYR A 165 2.01 6.42 17.73
N ASP A 166 1.74 7.71 17.96
CA ASP A 166 2.75 8.76 18.05
C ASP A 166 3.62 8.62 19.29
N ARG A 167 4.84 8.14 19.09
CA ARG A 167 5.91 8.00 20.11
C ARG A 167 7.25 8.41 19.50
N PRO A 168 8.25 8.82 20.29
CA PRO A 168 9.57 9.25 19.76
C PRO A 168 10.29 8.20 18.91
N HIS A 169 9.99 6.92 19.12
CA HIS A 169 10.61 5.78 18.41
C HIS A 169 9.73 5.26 17.24
N THR A 170 8.65 5.96 16.89
CA THR A 170 7.76 5.57 15.79
C THR A 170 8.18 6.25 14.50
N LEU A 171 8.29 5.45 13.44
CA LEU A 171 8.37 5.91 12.05
C LEU A 171 7.03 5.69 11.36
N PHE A 172 6.40 6.76 10.90
CA PHE A 172 5.23 6.73 10.05
C PHE A 172 5.64 6.81 8.59
N TYR A 173 5.11 5.90 7.78
CA TYR A 173 5.14 6.01 6.33
C TYR A 173 3.74 6.35 5.82
N LEU A 174 3.63 7.44 5.07
CA LEU A 174 2.39 7.95 4.51
C LEU A 174 2.44 7.90 2.99
N ASP A 175 1.45 7.28 2.39
CA ASP A 175 1.25 7.20 0.94
C ASP A 175 -0.24 7.41 0.62
N PRO A 176 -0.77 8.61 0.90
CA PRO A 176 -2.19 8.91 0.67
C PRO A 176 -2.51 8.91 -0.82
N PRO A 177 -3.81 8.90 -1.22
CA PRO A 177 -4.20 9.14 -2.60
C PRO A 177 -3.49 10.36 -3.16
N TYR A 178 -3.06 10.30 -4.42
CA TYR A 178 -2.33 11.41 -5.04
C TYR A 178 -3.28 12.53 -5.45
N TRP A 179 -2.84 13.77 -5.25
CA TRP A 179 -3.58 14.96 -5.64
C TRP A 179 -3.92 14.92 -7.14
N GLU A 180 -5.20 15.17 -7.47
CA GLU A 180 -5.73 15.15 -8.84
C GLU A 180 -5.51 13.82 -9.59
N THR A 181 -5.39 12.70 -8.87
CA THR A 181 -5.24 11.38 -9.48
C THR A 181 -6.46 10.51 -9.16
N GLU A 182 -7.09 9.98 -10.20
CA GLU A 182 -8.24 9.08 -10.08
C GLU A 182 -7.81 7.63 -9.79
N GLY A 183 -8.74 6.82 -9.27
CA GLY A 183 -8.60 5.36 -9.18
C GLY A 183 -8.39 4.81 -7.78
N TYR A 184 -8.23 5.65 -6.76
CA TYR A 184 -8.10 5.21 -5.36
C TYR A 184 -9.45 4.88 -4.70
N GLY A 185 -10.56 5.44 -5.23
CA GLY A 185 -11.90 5.18 -4.71
C GLY A 185 -12.24 5.86 -3.38
N VAL A 186 -11.38 6.75 -2.92
CA VAL A 186 -11.56 7.56 -1.72
C VAL A 186 -11.35 9.02 -2.09
N ASP A 187 -12.25 9.88 -1.68
CA ASP A 187 -12.09 11.32 -1.81
C ASP A 187 -11.06 11.81 -0.78
N PHE A 188 -10.02 12.51 -1.26
CA PHE A 188 -8.96 13.04 -0.43
C PHE A 188 -8.69 14.51 -0.81
N PRO A 189 -9.50 15.45 -0.28
CA PRO A 189 -9.44 16.86 -0.65
C PRO A 189 -8.18 17.55 -0.11
N LEU A 190 -7.87 18.75 -0.65
CA LEU A 190 -6.68 19.52 -0.28
C LEU A 190 -6.60 19.76 1.24
N SER A 191 -7.72 19.94 1.90
CA SER A 191 -7.80 20.10 3.36
C SER A 191 -7.21 18.92 4.15
N GLU A 192 -7.27 17.70 3.61
CA GLU A 192 -6.65 16.54 4.28
C GLU A 192 -5.12 16.60 4.19
N TYR A 193 -4.54 17.10 3.09
CA TYR A 193 -3.10 17.33 3.01
C TYR A 193 -2.64 18.48 3.92
N GLU A 194 -3.42 19.54 4.04
CA GLU A 194 -3.15 20.65 4.98
C GLU A 194 -3.19 20.13 6.42
N ARG A 195 -4.20 19.34 6.78
CA ARG A 195 -4.31 18.68 8.08
C ARG A 195 -3.15 17.71 8.34
N MET A 196 -2.68 17.00 7.30
CA MET A 196 -1.54 16.09 7.39
C MET A 196 -0.24 16.87 7.64
N ALA A 197 -0.03 17.99 6.93
CA ALA A 197 1.12 18.86 7.16
C ALA A 197 1.12 19.42 8.59
N ASP A 198 -0.04 19.81 9.12
CA ASP A 198 -0.15 20.28 10.50
C ASP A 198 0.17 19.17 11.51
N LEU A 199 -0.34 17.96 11.30
CA LEU A 199 -0.05 16.85 12.18
C LEU A 199 1.44 16.48 12.14
N MET A 200 2.04 16.36 10.95
CA MET A 200 3.46 16.05 10.76
C MET A 200 4.39 17.04 11.45
N SER A 201 3.98 18.31 11.62
CA SER A 201 4.80 19.33 12.29
C SER A 201 4.85 19.20 13.82
N ARG A 202 4.00 18.39 14.43
CA ARG A 202 3.85 18.29 15.89
C ARG A 202 3.95 16.88 16.46
N ILE A 203 4.10 15.86 15.61
CA ILE A 203 4.31 14.49 16.06
C ILE A 203 5.62 14.35 16.84
N LYS A 204 5.65 13.43 17.79
CA LYS A 204 6.86 13.04 18.54
C LYS A 204 7.75 12.09 17.75
N GLY A 205 7.12 11.25 16.93
CA GLY A 205 7.78 10.34 16.00
C GLY A 205 8.29 11.04 14.75
N LYS A 206 8.73 10.26 13.78
CA LYS A 206 9.17 10.76 12.47
C LYS A 206 8.21 10.27 11.39
N ALA A 207 8.00 11.08 10.36
CA ALA A 207 7.13 10.72 9.24
C ALA A 207 7.83 10.95 7.89
N ILE A 208 7.67 9.98 6.99
CA ILE A 208 8.02 10.09 5.57
C ILE A 208 6.73 10.02 4.79
N LEU A 209 6.51 11.00 3.94
CA LEU A 209 5.35 11.11 3.07
C LEU A 209 5.81 11.07 1.61
N SER A 210 5.17 10.23 0.79
CA SER A 210 5.35 10.21 -0.66
C SER A 210 4.09 10.69 -1.39
N LEU A 211 4.26 11.61 -2.35
CA LEU A 211 3.20 12.20 -3.16
C LEU A 211 3.70 12.52 -4.57
N ASN A 212 2.75 12.73 -5.50
CA ASN A 212 3.09 13.29 -6.81
C ASN A 212 3.62 14.72 -6.68
N ASP A 213 4.58 15.07 -7.53
CA ASP A 213 5.12 16.44 -7.59
C ASP A 213 4.08 17.37 -8.23
N HIS A 214 3.48 18.21 -7.39
CA HIS A 214 2.48 19.18 -7.80
C HIS A 214 2.68 20.52 -7.05
N PRO A 215 2.48 21.69 -7.70
CA PRO A 215 2.67 23.00 -7.06
C PRO A 215 1.88 23.19 -5.77
N GLU A 216 0.62 22.75 -5.72
CA GLU A 216 -0.22 22.83 -4.50
C GLU A 216 0.33 21.97 -3.37
N ILE A 217 0.82 20.76 -3.66
CA ILE A 217 1.45 19.89 -2.68
C ILE A 217 2.74 20.54 -2.15
N ARG A 218 3.58 21.09 -3.04
CA ARG A 218 4.77 21.84 -2.62
C ARG A 218 4.43 23.05 -1.74
N ARG A 219 3.32 23.75 -2.02
CA ARG A 219 2.83 24.86 -1.20
C ARG A 219 2.44 24.40 0.20
N VAL A 220 1.62 23.34 0.29
CA VAL A 220 1.11 22.79 1.56
C VAL A 220 2.25 22.32 2.46
N PHE A 221 3.25 21.63 1.88
CA PHE A 221 4.36 21.06 2.64
C PHE A 221 5.63 21.91 2.60
N SER A 222 5.57 23.20 2.23
CA SER A 222 6.73 24.10 2.04
C SER A 222 7.64 24.24 3.26
N ARG A 223 7.14 23.99 4.46
CA ARG A 223 7.90 24.03 5.72
C ARG A 223 8.77 22.78 5.97
N PHE A 224 8.63 21.74 5.16
CA PHE A 224 9.34 20.49 5.31
C PHE A 224 10.44 20.32 4.27
N GLN A 225 11.46 19.53 4.61
CA GLN A 225 12.44 19.10 3.63
C GLN A 225 11.80 18.15 2.60
N MET A 226 12.11 18.36 1.32
CA MET A 226 11.58 17.56 0.21
C MET A 226 12.71 17.13 -0.71
N ASP A 227 12.71 15.84 -1.06
CA ASP A 227 13.52 15.29 -2.14
C ASP A 227 12.61 14.97 -3.34
N VAL A 228 13.12 15.16 -4.56
CA VAL A 228 12.43 14.79 -5.80
C VAL A 228 13.04 13.50 -6.34
N THR A 229 12.21 12.53 -6.67
CA THR A 229 12.66 11.27 -7.28
C THR A 229 11.88 10.94 -8.54
N GLY A 230 12.57 10.63 -9.64
CA GLY A 230 11.94 10.19 -10.89
C GLY A 230 11.53 8.73 -10.81
N ILE A 231 10.31 8.42 -11.24
CA ILE A 231 9.80 7.05 -11.39
C ILE A 231 9.32 6.84 -12.82
N ASN A 232 9.75 5.76 -13.43
CA ASN A 232 9.23 5.33 -14.71
C ASN A 232 7.97 4.45 -14.48
N TYR A 233 6.79 5.02 -14.70
CA TYR A 233 5.55 4.26 -14.71
C TYR A 233 5.29 3.65 -16.08
N THR A 234 5.28 2.32 -16.18
CA THR A 234 4.77 1.63 -17.37
C THR A 234 3.28 1.35 -17.16
N VAL A 235 2.42 2.10 -17.85
CA VAL A 235 0.99 1.84 -17.89
C VAL A 235 0.72 0.91 -19.09
N GLY A 236 0.34 -0.35 -18.83
CA GLY A 236 -0.11 -1.32 -19.84
C GLY A 236 0.97 -1.72 -20.86
N GLY A 237 1.20 -2.99 -21.05
CA GLY A 237 2.25 -3.54 -21.91
C GLY A 237 2.30 -2.93 -23.30
N GLY A 238 3.30 -2.08 -23.57
CA GLY A 238 3.59 -1.52 -24.89
C GLY A 238 3.61 0.00 -25.00
N GLY A 239 3.23 0.74 -23.95
CA GLY A 239 3.34 2.21 -23.91
C GLY A 239 4.75 2.70 -23.53
N LYS A 240 5.17 3.86 -24.05
CA LYS A 240 6.38 4.55 -23.57
C LYS A 240 6.26 4.77 -22.06
N ALA A 241 7.30 4.41 -21.30
CA ALA A 241 7.39 4.75 -19.89
C ALA A 241 7.22 6.27 -19.72
N VAL A 242 6.23 6.69 -18.95
CA VAL A 242 6.06 8.09 -18.60
C VAL A 242 6.84 8.30 -17.31
N GLU A 243 7.90 9.11 -17.39
CA GLU A 243 8.61 9.55 -16.20
C GLU A 243 7.70 10.49 -15.41
N ARG A 244 7.41 10.13 -14.18
CA ARG A 244 6.71 10.98 -13.22
C ARG A 244 7.65 11.31 -12.09
N GLN A 245 7.57 12.52 -11.58
CA GLN A 245 8.32 12.94 -10.42
C GLN A 245 7.47 12.72 -9.17
N GLU A 246 8.10 12.17 -8.14
CA GLU A 246 7.52 12.05 -6.82
C GLU A 246 8.28 12.90 -5.82
N LEU A 247 7.53 13.49 -4.89
CA LEU A 247 8.04 14.19 -3.72
C LEU A 247 8.15 13.20 -2.56
N ILE A 248 9.31 13.18 -1.93
CA ILE A 248 9.53 12.52 -0.65
C ILE A 248 9.72 13.61 0.39
N ILE A 249 8.81 13.69 1.34
CA ILE A 249 8.70 14.76 2.32
C ILE A 249 8.99 14.20 3.70
N TYR A 250 9.82 14.89 4.48
CA TYR A 250 10.31 14.42 5.79
C TYR A 250 9.83 15.36 6.89
N SER A 251 9.30 14.81 7.99
CA SER A 251 8.88 15.61 9.14
C SER A 251 10.04 16.10 10.02
N TRP A 252 11.28 15.73 9.71
CA TRP A 252 12.49 16.12 10.45
C TRP A 252 13.56 16.64 9.52
N ASP A 253 14.56 17.32 10.07
CA ASP A 253 15.74 17.76 9.34
C ASP A 253 16.73 16.59 9.17
N LYS A 254 16.85 16.08 7.95
CA LYS A 254 17.80 15.00 7.60
C LYS A 254 19.27 15.35 7.79
N GLN A 255 19.62 16.65 7.75
CA GLN A 255 20.99 17.10 7.92
C GLN A 255 21.39 17.13 9.40
N ALA A 256 20.41 17.41 10.28
CA ALA A 256 20.64 17.41 11.72
C ALA A 256 20.70 16.00 12.32
N ASP A 257 20.18 14.99 11.62
CA ASP A 257 20.11 13.60 12.07
C ASP A 257 20.64 12.68 10.96
N PRO A 258 21.97 12.66 10.73
CA PRO A 258 22.54 11.82 9.67
C PRO A 258 22.21 10.37 9.95
N VAL A 259 21.65 9.69 8.94
CA VAL A 259 21.40 8.25 8.96
C VAL A 259 22.69 7.54 9.37
N GLY A 260 22.67 6.85 10.51
CA GLY A 260 23.88 6.28 11.09
C GLY A 260 24.61 5.39 10.10
N LEU A 261 25.90 5.64 9.93
CA LEU A 261 26.85 4.76 9.28
C LEU A 261 27.08 3.53 10.18
N PHE A 262 26.16 2.54 10.12
CA PHE A 262 26.44 1.19 10.67
C PHE A 262 25.70 0.14 9.83
#